data_28a6c689956fc540005ef1d97b3552a7
#
_entry.id   28a6c689956fc540005ef1d97b3552a7
#
_cell.length_a   1.000
_cell.length_b   1.000
_cell.length_c   1.000
_cell.angle_alpha   90.00
_cell.angle_beta   90.00
_cell.angle_gamma   90.00
#
_symmetry.space_group_name_H-M   'P 1'
#
loop_
_entity.id
_entity.type
_entity.pdbx_description
1 polymer ?
#
loop_
_entity_poly.entity_id
_entity_poly.type
_entity_poly.pdbx_seq_one_letter_code
_entity_poly.pdbx_strand_id
1 'polypeptide(L)'
;GRMTQAEILMWDKLKNKQFKGYKFRRQHPIHHFIVDFYCHALKLIVEIDGEYHNSEEQKNEDLERTELLQFQGLREIRFSNEEVIHDMDLVFKKLEIEINSSETL
;
A
#
# COMPACT_ATOMS: atom_id res chain seq x y z
N GLY A 1 3.70 -4.80 15.88
CA GLY A 1 3.02 -6.05 15.66
C GLY A 1 3.73 -6.92 14.64
N ARG A 2 3.29 -8.14 14.56
CA ARG A 2 3.84 -9.10 13.62
C ARG A 2 3.26 -8.87 12.23
N MET A 3 4.09 -9.03 11.21
CA MET A 3 3.62 -9.01 9.82
C MET A 3 2.78 -10.26 9.54
N THR A 4 1.71 -10.07 8.78
CA THR A 4 0.90 -11.19 8.31
C THR A 4 1.64 -11.93 7.18
N GLN A 5 1.15 -13.11 6.81
CA GLN A 5 1.73 -13.86 5.70
C GLN A 5 1.72 -13.03 4.41
N ALA A 6 0.62 -12.36 4.12
CA ALA A 6 0.52 -11.53 2.92
C ALA A 6 1.54 -10.38 2.94
N GLU A 7 1.70 -9.73 4.09
CA GLU A 7 2.68 -8.66 4.23
C GLU A 7 4.11 -9.16 4.02
N ILE A 8 4.43 -10.35 4.57
CA ILE A 8 5.75 -10.96 4.39
C ILE A 8 6.01 -11.24 2.91
N LEU A 9 5.04 -11.83 2.22
CA LEU A 9 5.15 -12.12 0.79
C LEU A 9 5.34 -10.85 -0.03
N MET A 10 4.57 -9.81 0.27
CA MET A 10 4.67 -8.53 -0.43
C MET A 10 6.02 -7.88 -0.17
N TRP A 11 6.48 -7.85 1.07
CA TRP A 11 7.78 -7.28 1.42
C TRP A 11 8.92 -8.00 0.70
N ASP A 12 8.83 -9.32 0.59
CA ASP A 12 9.84 -10.09 -0.14
C ASP A 12 10.00 -9.61 -1.58
N LYS A 13 8.94 -9.10 -2.18
CA LYS A 13 8.96 -8.60 -3.56
C LYS A 13 9.34 -7.12 -3.67
N LEU A 14 9.11 -6.34 -2.62
CA LEU A 14 9.35 -4.88 -2.65
C LEU A 14 10.72 -4.48 -2.07
N LYS A 15 11.29 -5.29 -1.20
CA LYS A 15 12.56 -4.95 -0.52
C LYS A 15 13.73 -4.86 -1.50
N ASN A 16 14.79 -4.20 -1.05
CA ASN A 16 16.06 -4.14 -1.79
C ASN A 16 15.96 -3.52 -3.19
N LYS A 17 14.99 -2.64 -3.40
CA LYS A 17 14.79 -1.95 -4.69
C LYS A 17 14.55 -2.91 -5.86
N GLN A 18 14.10 -4.13 -5.58
CA GLN A 18 13.93 -5.12 -6.65
C GLN A 18 12.69 -4.91 -7.51
N PHE A 19 11.72 -4.12 -7.05
CA PHE A 19 10.58 -3.77 -7.88
C PHE A 19 10.88 -2.46 -8.63
N LYS A 20 11.27 -2.58 -9.88
CA LYS A 20 11.57 -1.46 -10.79
C LYS A 20 12.59 -0.46 -10.24
N GLY A 21 13.41 -0.87 -9.29
CA GLY A 21 14.43 0.00 -8.71
C GLY A 21 13.93 0.97 -7.66
N TYR A 22 12.65 0.93 -7.31
CA TYR A 22 12.10 1.83 -6.31
C TYR A 22 12.37 1.34 -4.89
N LYS A 23 12.66 2.30 -4.02
CA LYS A 23 12.84 2.00 -2.60
C LYS A 23 11.51 2.04 -1.88
N PHE A 24 11.10 0.89 -1.34
CA PHE A 24 9.92 0.80 -0.48
C PHE A 24 10.36 0.64 0.98
N ARG A 25 9.62 1.25 1.88
CA ARG A 25 9.78 1.09 3.32
C ARG A 25 8.57 0.35 3.85
N ARG A 26 8.76 -0.45 4.88
CA ARG A 26 7.65 -1.17 5.52
C ARG A 26 7.30 -0.53 6.85
N GLN A 27 6.04 -0.69 7.26
CA GLN A 27 5.54 -0.18 8.55
C GLN A 27 5.96 1.26 8.75
N HIS A 28 5.64 2.09 7.78
CA HIS A 28 6.11 3.48 7.73
C HIS A 28 5.10 4.40 8.38
N PRO A 29 5.51 5.26 9.34
CA PRO A 29 4.59 6.20 9.95
C PRO A 29 4.32 7.39 9.04
N ILE A 30 3.05 7.72 8.90
CA ILE A 30 2.60 8.94 8.23
C ILE A 30 1.61 9.60 9.18
N HIS A 31 1.96 10.73 9.76
CA HIS A 31 1.21 11.33 10.87
C HIS A 31 1.08 10.33 12.02
N HIS A 32 -0.16 10.07 12.44
CA HIS A 32 -0.45 9.08 13.48
C HIS A 32 -0.84 7.71 12.91
N PHE A 33 -0.77 7.56 11.58
CA PHE A 33 -1.03 6.28 10.93
C PHE A 33 0.27 5.53 10.70
N ILE A 34 0.16 4.20 10.63
CA ILE A 34 1.27 3.36 10.18
C ILE A 34 0.79 2.65 8.93
N VAL A 35 1.48 2.87 7.82
CA VAL A 35 1.12 2.25 6.55
C VAL A 35 2.00 1.01 6.32
N ASP A 36 1.45 0.02 5.63
CA ASP A 36 2.17 -1.24 5.43
C ASP A 36 3.46 -1.03 4.62
N PHE A 37 3.36 -0.35 3.49
CA PHE A 37 4.51 -0.05 2.64
C PHE A 37 4.41 1.35 2.06
N TYR A 38 5.54 2.00 1.90
CA TYR A 38 5.59 3.36 1.37
C TYR A 38 6.79 3.55 0.45
N CYS A 39 6.55 4.17 -0.71
CA CYS A 39 7.60 4.60 -1.62
C CYS A 39 7.56 6.12 -1.74
N HIS A 40 8.57 6.77 -1.20
CA HIS A 40 8.61 8.24 -1.19
C HIS A 40 8.74 8.83 -2.60
N ALA A 41 9.56 8.20 -3.44
CA ALA A 41 9.75 8.68 -4.83
C ALA A 41 8.46 8.73 -5.62
N LEU A 42 7.54 7.80 -5.35
CA LEU A 42 6.24 7.72 -6.03
C LEU A 42 5.14 8.38 -5.23
N LYS A 43 5.39 8.74 -3.98
CA LYS A 43 4.38 9.17 -3.01
C LYS A 43 3.23 8.17 -2.95
N LEU A 44 3.60 6.91 -2.92
CA LEU A 44 2.66 5.79 -3.03
C LEU A 44 2.68 4.94 -1.77
N ILE A 45 1.49 4.73 -1.21
CA ILE A 45 1.24 3.84 -0.10
C ILE A 45 0.65 2.55 -0.65
N VAL A 46 1.17 1.42 -0.18
CA VAL A 46 0.60 0.10 -0.49
C VAL A 46 0.09 -0.50 0.82
N GLU A 47 -1.17 -0.86 0.83
CA GLU A 47 -1.83 -1.46 2.00
C GLU A 47 -2.31 -2.86 1.65
N ILE A 48 -2.16 -3.77 2.60
CA ILE A 48 -2.70 -5.12 2.50
C ILE A 48 -3.87 -5.21 3.48
N ASP A 49 -5.07 -5.36 2.93
CA ASP A 49 -6.26 -5.44 3.75
C ASP A 49 -6.48 -6.88 4.23
N GLY A 50 -6.53 -7.04 5.54
CA GLY A 50 -6.95 -8.29 6.16
C GLY A 50 -8.47 -8.37 6.20
N GLU A 51 -9.01 -8.90 7.30
CA GLU A 51 -10.45 -8.93 7.50
C GLU A 51 -10.97 -7.50 7.69
N TYR A 52 -11.90 -7.11 6.85
CA TYR A 52 -12.48 -5.78 6.89
C TYR A 52 -13.68 -5.74 7.82
N HIS A 53 -13.57 -4.98 8.89
CA HIS A 53 -14.68 -4.73 9.79
C HIS A 53 -15.42 -3.48 9.33
N ASN A 54 -16.61 -3.69 8.81
CA ASN A 54 -17.42 -2.65 8.17
C ASN A 54 -18.27 -1.87 9.18
N SER A 55 -17.65 -1.35 10.23
CA SER A 55 -18.34 -0.50 11.22
C SER A 55 -18.34 0.95 10.75
N GLU A 56 -19.28 1.75 11.25
CA GLU A 56 -19.30 3.18 10.95
C GLU A 56 -18.05 3.88 11.46
N GLU A 57 -17.56 3.48 12.63
CA GLU A 57 -16.33 4.02 13.20
C GLU A 57 -15.15 3.78 12.26
N GLN A 58 -15.03 2.56 11.73
CA GLN A 58 -13.98 2.22 10.79
C GLN A 58 -14.10 3.03 9.49
N LYS A 59 -15.30 3.21 8.99
CA LYS A 59 -15.54 4.03 7.79
C LYS A 59 -15.15 5.49 8.01
N ASN A 60 -15.45 6.05 9.18
CA ASN A 60 -15.09 7.43 9.50
C ASN A 60 -13.57 7.60 9.60
N GLU A 61 -12.88 6.66 10.24
CA GLU A 61 -11.43 6.68 10.33
C GLU A 61 -10.79 6.58 8.93
N ASP A 62 -11.31 5.71 8.07
CA ASP A 62 -10.83 5.54 6.72
C ASP A 62 -11.03 6.82 5.90
N LEU A 63 -12.16 7.50 6.08
CA LEU A 63 -12.42 8.75 5.38
C LEU A 63 -11.47 9.87 5.82
N GLU A 64 -11.27 10.04 7.12
CA GLU A 64 -10.30 11.00 7.65
C GLU A 64 -8.91 10.76 7.10
N ARG A 65 -8.50 9.50 7.12
CA ARG A 65 -7.20 9.10 6.61
C ARG A 65 -7.07 9.43 5.13
N THR A 66 -8.07 9.09 4.33
CA THR A 66 -8.05 9.36 2.90
C THR A 66 -7.93 10.84 2.61
N GLU A 67 -8.69 11.68 3.28
CA GLU A 67 -8.64 13.13 3.11
C GLU A 67 -7.26 13.69 3.47
N LEU A 68 -6.69 13.22 4.57
CA LEU A 68 -5.38 13.67 5.02
C LEU A 68 -4.28 13.29 4.03
N LEU A 69 -4.33 12.07 3.52
CA LEU A 69 -3.35 11.60 2.54
C LEU A 69 -3.45 12.36 1.22
N GLN A 70 -4.67 12.61 0.76
CA GLN A 70 -4.89 13.39 -0.46
C GLN A 70 -4.39 14.83 -0.31
N PHE A 71 -4.62 15.44 0.84
CA PHE A 71 -4.11 16.78 1.13
C PHE A 71 -2.59 16.86 0.97
N GLN A 72 -1.88 15.78 1.31
CA GLN A 72 -0.43 15.72 1.19
C GLN A 72 0.06 15.25 -0.19
N GLY A 73 -0.84 15.01 -1.11
CA GLY A 73 -0.48 14.52 -2.44
C GLY A 73 -0.03 13.07 -2.46
N LEU A 74 -0.43 12.29 -1.45
CA LEU A 74 -0.10 10.87 -1.37
C LEU A 74 -1.18 10.05 -2.07
N ARG A 75 -0.75 8.96 -2.72
CA ARG A 75 -1.64 8.01 -3.38
C ARG A 75 -1.64 6.72 -2.57
N GLU A 76 -2.74 5.98 -2.65
CA GLU A 76 -2.87 4.71 -1.95
C GLU A 76 -3.41 3.66 -2.89
N ILE A 77 -2.82 2.47 -2.84
CA ILE A 77 -3.34 1.30 -3.52
C ILE A 77 -3.50 0.19 -2.48
N ARG A 78 -4.60 -0.52 -2.56
CA ARG A 78 -4.94 -1.59 -1.60
C ARG A 78 -5.06 -2.92 -2.31
N PHE A 79 -4.54 -3.95 -1.66
CA PHE A 79 -4.68 -5.33 -2.12
C PHE A 79 -5.25 -6.17 -0.99
N SER A 80 -6.03 -7.18 -1.34
CA SER A 80 -6.52 -8.14 -0.36
C SER A 80 -5.43 -9.17 -0.05
N ASN A 81 -5.56 -9.84 1.10
CA ASN A 81 -4.69 -10.96 1.43
C ASN A 81 -4.73 -12.02 0.32
N GLU A 82 -5.92 -12.30 -0.19
CA GLU A 82 -6.12 -13.30 -1.24
C GLU A 82 -5.36 -12.96 -2.51
N GLU A 83 -5.39 -11.70 -2.93
CA GLU A 83 -4.64 -11.27 -4.11
C GLU A 83 -3.15 -11.48 -3.92
N VAL A 84 -2.62 -11.09 -2.77
CA VAL A 84 -1.19 -11.20 -2.50
C VAL A 84 -0.73 -12.66 -2.39
N ILE A 85 -1.53 -13.48 -1.72
CA ILE A 85 -1.17 -14.88 -1.49
C ILE A 85 -1.33 -15.73 -2.75
N HIS A 86 -2.38 -15.49 -3.53
CA HIS A 86 -2.76 -16.36 -4.65
C HIS A 86 -2.57 -15.76 -6.03
N ASP A 87 -2.39 -14.46 -6.17
CA ASP A 87 -2.32 -13.82 -7.49
C ASP A 87 -1.33 -12.64 -7.52
N MET A 88 -0.09 -12.93 -7.19
CA MET A 88 0.95 -11.91 -7.16
C MET A 88 1.17 -11.25 -8.53
N ASP A 89 0.95 -11.98 -9.62
CA ASP A 89 1.07 -11.41 -10.96
C ASP A 89 0.06 -10.28 -11.18
N LEU A 90 -1.16 -10.46 -10.69
CA LEU A 90 -2.18 -9.41 -10.77
C LEU A 90 -1.79 -8.21 -9.91
N VAL A 91 -1.25 -8.46 -8.72
CA VAL A 91 -0.76 -7.40 -7.84
C VAL A 91 0.29 -6.55 -8.57
N PHE A 92 1.25 -7.19 -9.22
CA PHE A 92 2.29 -6.48 -9.97
C PHE A 92 1.72 -5.68 -11.13
N LYS A 93 0.76 -6.23 -11.86
CA LYS A 93 0.10 -5.50 -12.94
C LYS A 93 -0.60 -4.25 -12.44
N LYS A 94 -1.31 -4.35 -11.33
CA LYS A 94 -1.98 -3.20 -10.72
C LYS A 94 -0.99 -2.15 -10.25
N LEU A 95 0.13 -2.57 -9.64
CA LEU A 95 1.18 -1.67 -9.23
C LEU A 95 1.81 -0.95 -10.43
N GLU A 96 2.09 -1.68 -11.51
CA GLU A 96 2.66 -1.09 -12.71
C GLU A 96 1.73 -0.06 -13.33
N ILE A 97 0.44 -0.35 -13.39
CA ILE A 97 -0.56 0.61 -13.90
C ILE A 97 -0.56 1.87 -13.04
N GLU A 98 -0.54 1.73 -11.73
CA GLU A 98 -0.52 2.87 -10.82
C GLU A 98 0.74 3.72 -11.00
N ILE A 99 1.89 3.08 -11.11
CA ILE A 99 3.17 3.77 -11.31
C ILE A 99 3.17 4.50 -12.65
N ASN A 100 2.74 3.82 -13.71
CA ASN A 100 2.73 4.42 -15.06
C ASN A 100 1.75 5.59 -15.17
N SER A 101 0.62 5.52 -14.48
CA SER A 101 -0.35 6.62 -14.50
C SER A 101 0.20 7.90 -13.88
N SER A 102 1.13 7.80 -12.94
CA SER A 102 1.78 8.97 -12.35
C SER A 102 2.87 9.55 -13.24
N GLU A 103 3.42 8.77 -14.14
CA GLU A 103 4.47 9.20 -15.06
C GLU A 103 3.94 9.87 -16.33
N THR A 104 2.64 9.78 -16.57
CA THR A 104 2.01 10.30 -17.80
C THR A 104 1.40 11.69 -17.67
N LEU A 105 1.81 12.43 -16.69
CA LEU A 105 1.37 13.82 -16.53
C LEU A 105 2.14 14.79 -17.41
#